data_a4ebfe3c865fb94c4928d21a0a5ae5ca
#
_entry.id   a4ebfe3c865fb94c4928d21a0a5ae5ca
#
_cell.length_a   1.000
_cell.length_b   1.000
_cell.length_c   1.000
_cell.angle_alpha   90.00
_cell.angle_beta   90.00
_cell.angle_gamma   90.00
#
_symmetry.space_group_name_H-M   'P 1'
#
loop_
_entity.id
_entity.type
_entity.pdbx_description
1 polymer ?
#
loop_
_entity_poly.entity_id
_entity_poly.type
_entity_poly.pdbx_seq_one_letter_code
_entity_poly.pdbx_strand_id
1 'polypeptide(L)'
;MKIESTFKIKKGLAEMLKGGVIMDVVNAEQAVIAEKSGAVAVMALERIPADIRAEGGVARMSSVETIQEVIDSVSIPVMAKARIGHFVEAQMLESLGIDFIDESEVLTPADDKNHIYKHLSLIHI
;
A
#
# COMPACT_ATOMS: atom_id res chain seq x y z
N MET A 1 19.86 9.97 4.66
CA MET A 1 19.62 11.27 3.98
C MET A 1 18.17 11.30 3.50
N LYS A 2 17.36 12.21 4.03
CA LYS A 2 16.00 12.41 3.53
C LYS A 2 16.10 13.01 2.13
N ILE A 3 15.75 12.25 1.12
CA ILE A 3 15.52 12.79 -0.21
C ILE A 3 14.17 13.51 -0.15
N GLU A 4 14.17 14.83 -0.27
CA GLU A 4 12.92 15.56 -0.44
C GLU A 4 12.27 15.11 -1.74
N SER A 5 11.19 14.35 -1.62
CA SER A 5 10.43 13.93 -2.79
C SER A 5 9.60 15.10 -3.27
N THR A 6 9.99 15.66 -4.40
CA THR A 6 9.21 16.70 -5.07
C THR A 6 7.96 16.08 -5.71
N PHE A 7 6.94 16.90 -5.98
CA PHE A 7 5.76 16.47 -6.72
C PHE A 7 6.11 15.79 -8.06
N LYS A 8 7.16 16.27 -8.71
CA LYS A 8 7.65 15.70 -9.98
C LYS A 8 8.14 14.25 -9.79
N ILE A 9 8.87 13.96 -8.72
CA ILE A 9 9.35 12.61 -8.41
C ILE A 9 8.17 11.69 -8.08
N LYS A 10 7.24 12.17 -7.27
CA LYS A 10 6.02 11.41 -6.90
C LYS A 10 5.18 11.07 -8.12
N LYS A 11 5.00 12.03 -9.02
CA LYS A 11 4.28 11.81 -10.29
C LYS A 11 5.02 10.80 -11.17
N GLY A 12 6.33 10.88 -11.26
CA GLY A 12 7.16 9.94 -12.02
C GLY A 12 7.02 8.51 -11.50
N LEU A 13 7.02 8.31 -10.18
CA LEU A 13 6.78 7.00 -9.58
C LEU A 13 5.40 6.45 -9.97
N ALA A 14 4.36 7.26 -9.89
CA ALA A 14 3.02 6.84 -10.29
C ALA A 14 2.94 6.47 -11.78
N GLU A 15 3.59 7.23 -12.65
CA GLU A 15 3.65 6.93 -14.09
C GLU A 15 4.33 5.59 -14.39
N MET A 16 5.33 5.21 -13.62
CA MET A 16 6.03 3.93 -13.78
C MET A 16 5.15 2.71 -13.52
N LEU A 17 4.04 2.87 -12.80
CA LEU A 17 3.12 1.78 -12.49
C LEU A 17 2.13 1.50 -13.61
N LYS A 18 2.01 2.40 -14.59
CA LYS A 18 1.05 2.25 -15.70
C LYS A 18 1.32 0.98 -16.51
N GLY A 19 0.26 0.22 -16.74
CA GLY A 19 0.32 -0.99 -17.54
C GLY A 19 0.97 -2.17 -16.86
N GLY A 20 1.43 -2.00 -15.62
CA GLY A 20 2.04 -3.08 -14.85
C GLY A 20 1.05 -3.77 -13.91
N VAL A 21 1.52 -4.82 -13.27
CA VAL A 21 0.76 -5.58 -12.28
C VAL A 21 1.27 -5.24 -10.88
N ILE A 22 0.34 -4.91 -9.99
CA ILE A 22 0.60 -4.75 -8.56
C ILE A 22 0.08 -6.01 -7.86
N MET A 23 0.96 -6.67 -7.11
CA MET A 23 0.62 -7.93 -6.43
C MET A 23 0.41 -7.72 -4.95
N ASP A 24 -0.70 -8.23 -4.44
CA ASP A 24 -0.98 -8.28 -3.01
C ASP A 24 -0.12 -9.37 -2.37
N VAL A 25 0.60 -9.01 -1.30
CA VAL A 25 1.48 -9.94 -0.58
C VAL A 25 1.27 -9.79 0.92
N VAL A 26 1.46 -10.88 1.65
CA VAL A 26 1.28 -10.91 3.11
C VAL A 26 2.60 -11.12 3.87
N ASN A 27 3.69 -11.42 3.16
CA ASN A 27 5.02 -11.60 3.73
C ASN A 27 6.12 -11.30 2.71
N ALA A 28 7.37 -11.29 3.19
CA ALA A 28 8.54 -11.00 2.36
C ALA A 28 8.78 -12.07 1.30
N GLU A 29 8.51 -13.34 1.60
CA GLU A 29 8.68 -14.43 0.63
C GLU A 29 7.77 -14.24 -0.59
N GLN A 30 6.50 -13.91 -0.37
CA GLN A 30 5.56 -13.62 -1.46
C GLN A 30 5.99 -12.38 -2.25
N ALA A 31 6.53 -11.36 -1.57
CA ALA A 31 7.02 -10.15 -2.23
C ALA A 31 8.16 -10.46 -3.20
N VAL A 32 9.11 -11.30 -2.79
CA VAL A 32 10.22 -11.74 -3.66
C VAL A 32 9.71 -12.52 -4.87
N ILE A 33 8.74 -13.40 -4.66
CA ILE A 33 8.11 -14.17 -5.76
C ILE A 33 7.42 -13.21 -6.74
N ALA A 34 6.68 -12.23 -6.23
CA ALA A 34 6.00 -11.24 -7.05
C ALA A 34 6.99 -10.43 -7.90
N GLU A 35 8.09 -9.97 -7.30
CA GLU A 35 9.15 -9.23 -8.02
C GLU A 35 9.77 -10.08 -9.12
N LYS A 36 10.13 -11.32 -8.82
CA LYS A 36 10.69 -12.26 -9.81
C LYS A 36 9.73 -12.58 -10.93
N SER A 37 8.43 -12.53 -10.66
CA SER A 37 7.39 -12.78 -11.66
C SER A 37 7.07 -11.55 -12.51
N GLY A 38 7.71 -10.43 -12.28
CA GLY A 38 7.58 -9.23 -13.09
C GLY A 38 6.57 -8.20 -12.59
N ALA A 39 6.13 -8.29 -11.34
CA ALA A 39 5.29 -7.25 -10.74
C ALA A 39 6.05 -5.91 -10.72
N VAL A 40 5.33 -4.82 -10.95
CA VAL A 40 5.92 -3.46 -10.91
C VAL A 40 5.90 -2.86 -9.51
N ALA A 41 5.05 -3.38 -8.64
CA ALA A 41 4.96 -3.00 -7.24
C ALA A 41 4.29 -4.13 -6.45
N VAL A 42 4.43 -4.11 -5.15
CA VAL A 42 3.70 -5.00 -4.24
C VAL A 42 2.90 -4.19 -3.24
N MET A 43 1.75 -4.72 -2.84
CA MET A 43 0.89 -4.18 -1.80
C MET A 43 1.01 -5.06 -0.57
N ALA A 44 1.60 -4.55 0.50
CA ALA A 44 1.72 -5.27 1.76
C ALA A 44 0.39 -5.24 2.52
N LEU A 45 -0.19 -6.40 2.75
CA LEU A 45 -1.47 -6.59 3.42
C LEU A 45 -1.33 -7.46 4.65
N GLU A 46 -2.20 -7.27 5.63
CA GLU A 46 -2.36 -8.21 6.75
C GLU A 46 -2.99 -9.52 6.24
N ARG A 47 -4.05 -9.39 5.44
CA ARG A 47 -4.76 -10.50 4.80
C ARG A 47 -5.20 -10.09 3.40
N ILE A 48 -5.19 -11.02 2.48
CA ILE A 48 -5.71 -10.75 1.14
C ILE A 48 -7.25 -10.61 1.16
N PRO A 49 -7.84 -9.88 0.21
CA PRO A 49 -9.30 -9.66 0.20
C PRO A 49 -10.13 -10.93 0.20
N ALA A 50 -9.66 -12.00 -0.43
CA ALA A 50 -10.35 -13.29 -0.45
C ALA A 50 -10.46 -13.90 0.95
N ASP A 51 -9.40 -13.82 1.75
CA ASP A 51 -9.39 -14.35 3.12
C ASP A 51 -10.31 -13.52 4.02
N ILE A 52 -10.33 -12.20 3.84
CA ILE A 52 -11.24 -11.31 4.59
C ILE A 52 -12.70 -11.67 4.29
N ARG A 53 -13.03 -11.93 3.04
CA ARG A 53 -14.39 -12.35 2.65
C ARG A 53 -14.77 -13.71 3.21
N ALA A 54 -13.82 -14.64 3.30
CA ALA A 54 -14.07 -15.98 3.82
C ALA A 54 -14.18 -16.03 5.34
N GLU A 55 -13.33 -15.29 6.03
CA GLU A 55 -13.21 -15.32 7.50
C GLU A 55 -13.99 -14.21 8.20
N GLY A 56 -14.38 -13.17 7.45
CA GLY A 56 -15.02 -11.97 8.00
C GLY A 56 -14.00 -11.01 8.61
N GLY A 57 -14.49 -9.89 9.07
CA GLY A 57 -13.68 -8.83 9.66
C GLY A 57 -13.40 -7.68 8.70
N VAL A 58 -12.53 -6.78 9.12
CA VAL A 58 -12.13 -5.60 8.34
C VAL A 58 -10.65 -5.68 7.99
N ALA A 59 -10.30 -5.09 6.84
CA ALA A 59 -8.90 -4.92 6.46
C ALA A 59 -8.22 -3.95 7.43
N ARG A 60 -7.00 -4.29 7.82
CA ARG A 60 -6.15 -3.46 8.68
C ARG A 60 -4.82 -3.21 8.00
N MET A 61 -4.12 -2.20 8.49
CA MET A 61 -2.71 -2.04 8.18
C MET A 61 -1.94 -3.31 8.60
N SER A 62 -1.05 -3.79 7.75
CA SER A 62 -0.14 -4.88 8.10
C SER A 62 0.78 -4.47 9.27
N SER A 63 1.34 -5.43 9.98
CA SER A 63 2.25 -5.12 11.08
C SER A 63 3.50 -4.37 10.58
N VAL A 64 4.08 -3.54 11.44
CA VAL A 64 5.29 -2.78 11.13
C VAL A 64 6.43 -3.70 10.71
N GLU A 65 6.58 -4.82 11.42
CA GLU A 65 7.62 -5.80 11.15
C GLU A 65 7.47 -6.41 9.75
N THR A 66 6.26 -6.83 9.41
CA THR A 66 5.96 -7.39 8.08
C THR A 66 6.23 -6.38 6.97
N ILE A 67 5.79 -5.14 7.15
CA ILE A 67 6.03 -4.08 6.16
C ILE A 67 7.53 -3.85 5.98
N GLN A 68 8.28 -3.77 7.07
CA GLN A 68 9.72 -3.57 7.00
C GLN A 68 10.43 -4.74 6.31
N GLU A 69 10.05 -5.97 6.62
CA GLU A 69 10.58 -7.15 5.95
C GLU A 69 10.30 -7.14 4.45
N VAL A 70 9.11 -6.72 4.04
CA VAL A 70 8.75 -6.59 2.62
C VAL A 70 9.61 -5.51 1.96
N ILE A 71 9.74 -4.33 2.57
CA ILE A 71 10.56 -3.24 2.04
C ILE A 71 12.01 -3.69 1.84
N ASP A 72 12.56 -4.40 2.81
CA ASP A 72 13.95 -4.85 2.78
C ASP A 72 14.20 -5.99 1.78
N SER A 73 13.17 -6.70 1.37
CA SER A 73 13.28 -7.90 0.53
C SER A 73 13.20 -7.63 -0.97
N VAL A 74 12.66 -6.50 -1.39
CA VAL A 74 12.42 -6.18 -2.80
C VAL A 74 13.00 -4.84 -3.19
N SER A 75 13.29 -4.68 -4.49
CA SER A 75 13.73 -3.42 -5.08
C SER A 75 12.60 -2.62 -5.74
N ILE A 76 11.48 -3.26 -6.00
CA ILE A 76 10.30 -2.60 -6.57
C ILE A 76 9.55 -1.80 -5.48
N PRO A 77 8.74 -0.80 -5.86
CA PRO A 77 7.96 -0.03 -4.91
C PRO A 77 7.05 -0.89 -4.04
N VAL A 78 6.96 -0.53 -2.76
CA VAL A 78 6.10 -1.17 -1.78
C VAL A 78 4.98 -0.21 -1.41
N MET A 79 3.75 -0.70 -1.52
CA MET A 79 2.53 -0.01 -1.12
C MET A 79 1.99 -0.66 0.15
N ALA A 80 1.28 0.09 0.95
CA ALA A 80 0.58 -0.44 2.11
C ALA A 80 -0.76 0.25 2.29
N LYS A 81 -1.70 -0.45 2.93
CA LYS A 81 -3.03 0.07 3.19
C LYS A 81 -3.13 0.74 4.54
N ALA A 82 -3.79 1.89 4.56
CA ALA A 82 -4.30 2.51 5.77
C ALA A 82 -5.83 2.50 5.72
N ARG A 83 -6.47 2.30 6.85
CA ARG A 83 -7.94 2.39 6.94
C ARG A 83 -8.38 3.82 6.62
N ILE A 84 -9.55 3.95 5.99
CA ILE A 84 -10.08 5.26 5.60
C ILE A 84 -10.27 6.14 6.84
N GLY A 85 -9.61 7.30 6.85
CA GLY A 85 -9.65 8.28 7.93
C GLY A 85 -8.71 7.97 9.10
N HIS A 86 -8.03 6.85 9.12
CA HIS A 86 -7.08 6.51 10.18
C HIS A 86 -5.71 7.13 9.88
N PHE A 87 -5.61 8.44 10.07
CA PHE A 87 -4.40 9.19 9.68
C PHE A 87 -3.13 8.76 10.43
N VAL A 88 -3.26 8.19 11.64
CA VAL A 88 -2.11 7.68 12.39
C VAL A 88 -1.46 6.51 11.66
N GLU A 89 -2.24 5.62 11.06
CA GLU A 89 -1.69 4.54 10.23
C GLU A 89 -0.92 5.10 9.03
N ALA A 90 -1.46 6.12 8.37
CA ALA A 90 -0.78 6.78 7.26
C ALA A 90 0.55 7.42 7.71
N GLN A 91 0.57 8.07 8.87
CA GLN A 91 1.79 8.64 9.44
C GLN A 91 2.83 7.56 9.80
N MET A 92 2.38 6.43 10.32
CA MET A 92 3.27 5.29 10.60
C MET A 92 3.89 4.75 9.32
N LEU A 93 3.09 4.58 8.28
CA LEU A 93 3.56 4.12 6.97
C LEU A 93 4.57 5.10 6.36
N GLU A 94 4.29 6.39 6.44
CA GLU A 94 5.23 7.42 5.98
C GLU A 94 6.57 7.32 6.73
N SER A 95 6.53 7.11 8.04
CA SER A 95 7.75 7.00 8.86
C SER A 95 8.56 5.75 8.55
N LEU A 96 7.94 4.68 8.04
CA LEU A 96 8.60 3.47 7.60
C LEU A 96 9.28 3.62 6.22
N GLY A 97 8.98 4.69 5.51
CA GLY A 97 9.52 4.91 4.16
C GLY A 97 8.76 4.17 3.07
N ILE A 98 7.48 3.92 3.26
CA ILE A 98 6.63 3.31 2.24
C ILE A 98 6.56 4.21 1.00
N ASP A 99 6.51 3.61 -0.18
CA ASP A 99 6.47 4.37 -1.44
C ASP A 99 5.09 4.93 -1.75
N PHE A 100 4.04 4.16 -1.46
CA PHE A 100 2.65 4.56 -1.69
C PHE A 100 1.78 4.12 -0.53
N ILE A 101 0.83 4.96 -0.18
CA ILE A 101 -0.20 4.65 0.81
C ILE A 101 -1.54 4.53 0.08
N ASP A 102 -2.20 3.40 0.26
CA ASP A 102 -3.56 3.20 -0.22
C ASP A 102 -4.53 3.37 0.95
N GLU A 103 -5.13 4.55 1.04
CA GLU A 103 -6.23 4.79 1.99
C GLU A 103 -7.49 4.15 1.43
N SER A 104 -7.63 2.87 1.65
CA SER A 104 -8.79 2.15 1.15
C SER A 104 -9.34 1.18 2.19
N GLU A 105 -10.64 1.04 2.12
CA GLU A 105 -11.39 0.13 2.95
C GLU A 105 -12.52 -0.44 2.11
N VAL A 106 -12.69 -1.73 2.18
CA VAL A 106 -13.72 -2.39 1.38
C VAL A 106 -15.11 -2.12 1.95
N LEU A 107 -15.23 -1.89 3.25
CA LEU A 107 -16.52 -1.93 3.92
C LEU A 107 -16.92 -0.62 4.62
N THR A 108 -16.04 -0.05 5.44
CA THR A 108 -16.43 1.08 6.27
C THR A 108 -15.24 1.98 6.58
N PRO A 109 -15.36 3.30 6.43
CA PRO A 109 -14.32 4.20 6.88
C PRO A 109 -14.15 4.12 8.40
N ALA A 110 -12.89 4.19 8.86
CA ALA A 110 -12.59 4.26 10.28
C ALA A 110 -12.94 5.63 10.85
N ASP A 111 -12.85 6.68 10.05
CA ASP A 111 -13.21 8.04 10.41
C ASP A 111 -13.68 8.80 9.17
N ASP A 112 -14.98 9.07 9.10
CA ASP A 112 -15.59 9.81 7.99
C ASP A 112 -15.15 11.27 7.90
N LYS A 113 -14.70 11.85 9.01
CA LYS A 113 -14.36 13.27 9.06
C LYS A 113 -12.93 13.57 8.59
N ASN A 114 -12.04 12.61 8.80
CA ASN A 114 -10.60 12.80 8.55
C ASN A 114 -10.08 12.01 7.35
N HIS A 115 -10.97 11.43 6.52
CA HIS A 115 -10.55 10.73 5.32
C HIS A 115 -10.08 11.72 4.22
N ILE A 116 -9.24 11.22 3.33
CA ILE A 116 -8.84 11.97 2.14
C ILE A 116 -9.98 11.91 1.13
N TYR A 117 -10.42 13.08 0.66
CA TYR A 117 -11.46 13.16 -0.35
C TYR A 117 -10.87 12.86 -1.73
N LYS A 118 -11.25 11.73 -2.30
CA LYS A 118 -10.72 11.23 -3.57
C LYS A 118 -11.65 11.58 -4.72
N HIS A 119 -11.57 12.82 -5.20
CA HIS A 119 -12.30 13.24 -6.40
C HIS A 119 -11.88 12.47 -7.63
N LEU A 120 -10.58 12.24 -7.72
CA LEU A 120 -9.99 11.43 -8.78
C LEU A 120 -9.73 10.07 -8.18
N SER A 121 -10.72 9.23 -8.21
CA SER A 121 -10.55 7.85 -7.74
C SER A 121 -9.54 7.12 -8.62
N LEU A 122 -8.99 6.06 -8.11
CA LEU A 122 -8.11 5.17 -8.87
C LEU A 122 -8.78 4.64 -10.15
N ILE A 123 -10.10 4.71 -10.23
CA ILE A 123 -10.87 4.35 -11.41
C ILE A 123 -10.61 5.34 -12.55
N HIS A 124 -10.23 6.58 -12.26
CA HIS A 124 -9.96 7.61 -13.24
C HIS A 124 -8.48 7.76 -13.59
N ILE A 125 -7.65 6.97 -12.95
CA ILE A 125 -6.21 6.94 -13.22
C ILE A 125 -5.89 5.74 -14.17
#